data_cde6c503aa08687b4373e23d119b32f3
#
_entry.id   cde6c503aa08687b4373e23d119b32f3
#
_cell.length_a   1.000
_cell.length_b   1.000
_cell.length_c   1.000
_cell.angle_alpha   90.00
_cell.angle_beta   90.00
_cell.angle_gamma   90.00
#
_symmetry.space_group_name_H-M   'P 1'
#
loop_
_entity.id
_entity.type
_entity.pdbx_description
1 polymer ?
#
loop_
_entity_poly.entity_id
_entity_poly.type
_entity_poly.pdbx_seq_one_letter_code
_entity_poly.pdbx_strand_id
1 'polypeptide(L)'
;MTIDMDVTTNRYKGKQQLEYSNNSPDTLKKVFYHLYFNAFQPNSMMDVRSRRQGTVSLRKDRNGNDVPDWDPRVEDRIAALKEDEIGYQRISTLTMNGRPQKFIYHETILEVVLDRPILPKSKVTFNLDWEAQVPLQVRRSGRDNPDTKVRYTMTQWYPKMAEYDYEGWHPTDYVAREFYGVWGDFDVTINIDKNYILGGTGYLQNPNTIGYGYEDQGAKVVRPAGTKLSWRFTAPNVHDFAWAADPQYKHITRQISNGPTIHVLYKNESNNATQEAAWTTIADAAVTVYPYIKKNFGEYPYKQYSFIHGGDGGMEYPMSTMLVGASLGTAFHEWMHTWYQMLLGTNESLYAWMDEGFTEYATNGVEEFYRQHLVSKQDINQKRRSDSIALNTLPRYHASNYAGYIALAKSGREEPMTLHADHFNTNYAYSNAAYSKGAVFMEQLGYIVGAPARDRILLEYYRRWRFKHPNANDFIRVAESVSNIQLDWYRMYWVNTTKTIDYAIDSLYEVGGATNIRLRRTGMVPMPVDLKVTFKDGSSEWHYVPLSLMFGAKPAEEGQTPRTVGAPWKWTHPTYEVVSKRVLTDIVAVEIDPSHRMADVERRNNKLELKW
;
A
#
# COMPACT_ATOMS: atom_id res chain seq x y z
N MET A 1 -1.87 -19.21 -19.61
CA MET A 1 -3.06 -19.86 -18.99
C MET A 1 -4.25 -19.75 -19.90
N THR A 2 -5.14 -20.74 -19.84
CA THR A 2 -6.45 -20.68 -20.54
C THR A 2 -7.53 -21.17 -19.60
N ILE A 3 -8.65 -20.45 -19.51
CA ILE A 3 -9.82 -20.90 -18.77
C ILE A 3 -11.05 -20.93 -19.64
N ASP A 4 -11.96 -21.83 -19.32
CA ASP A 4 -13.28 -21.96 -19.94
C ASP A 4 -14.35 -21.79 -18.86
N MET A 5 -14.96 -20.62 -18.82
CA MET A 5 -15.94 -20.20 -17.81
C MET A 5 -17.34 -20.67 -18.18
N ASP A 6 -18.01 -21.33 -17.27
CA ASP A 6 -19.45 -21.60 -17.32
C ASP A 6 -20.18 -20.64 -16.38
N VAL A 7 -20.84 -19.65 -16.95
CA VAL A 7 -21.55 -18.61 -16.21
C VAL A 7 -22.88 -19.11 -15.60
N THR A 8 -23.34 -20.31 -15.97
CA THR A 8 -24.56 -20.93 -15.41
C THR A 8 -24.24 -21.60 -14.08
N THR A 9 -23.15 -22.37 -14.05
CA THR A 9 -22.72 -23.11 -12.84
C THR A 9 -21.72 -22.34 -12.00
N ASN A 10 -21.21 -21.20 -12.49
CA ASN A 10 -20.16 -20.39 -11.85
C ASN A 10 -18.86 -21.18 -11.62
N ARG A 11 -18.56 -22.10 -12.51
CA ARG A 11 -17.36 -22.94 -12.49
C ARG A 11 -16.54 -22.73 -13.75
N TYR A 12 -15.26 -23.01 -13.65
CA TYR A 12 -14.39 -23.02 -14.82
C TYR A 12 -13.37 -24.14 -14.73
N LYS A 13 -12.92 -24.57 -15.91
CA LYS A 13 -11.76 -25.44 -16.06
C LYS A 13 -10.59 -24.61 -16.57
N GLY A 14 -9.43 -24.83 -15.98
CA GLY A 14 -8.23 -24.10 -16.32
C GLY A 14 -7.08 -25.00 -16.71
N LYS A 15 -6.23 -24.46 -17.58
CA LYS A 15 -4.93 -25.05 -17.96
C LYS A 15 -3.84 -24.01 -17.78
N GLN A 16 -2.78 -24.39 -17.09
CA GLN A 16 -1.62 -23.55 -16.90
C GLN A 16 -0.38 -24.27 -17.39
N GLN A 17 0.43 -23.61 -18.21
CA GLN A 17 1.80 -23.96 -18.45
C GLN A 17 2.69 -22.87 -17.85
N LEU A 18 3.56 -23.25 -16.94
CA LEU A 18 4.47 -22.36 -16.22
C LEU A 18 5.91 -22.76 -16.45
N GLU A 19 6.70 -21.92 -17.11
CA GLU A 19 8.15 -22.03 -17.11
C GLU A 19 8.67 -21.36 -15.82
N TYR A 20 9.27 -22.16 -14.93
CA TYR A 20 9.84 -21.67 -13.69
C TYR A 20 11.36 -21.65 -13.77
N SER A 21 11.97 -20.49 -13.50
CA SER A 21 13.41 -20.32 -13.41
C SER A 21 13.84 -20.24 -11.96
N ASN A 22 14.61 -21.22 -11.49
CA ASN A 22 15.25 -21.15 -10.19
C ASN A 22 16.47 -20.23 -10.25
N ASN A 23 16.31 -18.97 -9.90
CA ASN A 23 17.41 -17.99 -9.87
C ASN A 23 18.25 -18.04 -8.59
N SER A 24 17.82 -18.84 -7.58
CA SER A 24 18.53 -19.00 -6.31
C SER A 24 19.79 -19.86 -6.43
N PRO A 25 20.68 -19.83 -5.43
CA PRO A 25 21.79 -20.79 -5.32
C PRO A 25 21.32 -22.18 -4.81
N ASP A 26 20.05 -22.35 -4.43
CA ASP A 26 19.55 -23.52 -3.74
C ASP A 26 18.99 -24.58 -4.69
N THR A 27 19.06 -25.83 -4.27
CA THR A 27 18.41 -26.96 -4.92
C THR A 27 17.01 -27.17 -4.34
N LEU A 28 15.96 -26.96 -5.13
CA LEU A 28 14.59 -27.03 -4.66
C LEU A 28 14.04 -28.44 -4.81
N LYS A 29 13.63 -29.06 -3.70
CA LYS A 29 13.07 -30.44 -3.64
C LYS A 29 11.55 -30.46 -3.63
N LYS A 30 10.93 -29.30 -3.44
CA LYS A 30 9.49 -29.08 -3.46
C LYS A 30 9.18 -27.68 -3.93
N VAL A 31 7.97 -27.46 -4.38
CA VAL A 31 7.41 -26.15 -4.68
C VAL A 31 6.02 -26.02 -4.04
N PHE A 32 5.54 -24.80 -3.91
CA PHE A 32 4.22 -24.53 -3.35
C PHE A 32 3.39 -23.69 -4.32
N TYR A 33 2.07 -23.94 -4.30
CA TYR A 33 1.09 -23.09 -4.97
C TYR A 33 0.07 -22.60 -3.97
N HIS A 34 -0.38 -21.37 -4.15
CA HIS A 34 -1.54 -20.82 -3.45
C HIS A 34 -2.83 -21.20 -4.21
N LEU A 35 -3.83 -21.64 -3.47
CA LEU A 35 -5.17 -21.97 -3.93
C LEU A 35 -6.18 -21.10 -3.16
N TYR A 36 -6.17 -19.82 -3.46
CA TYR A 36 -6.82 -18.80 -2.63
C TYR A 36 -8.33 -18.96 -2.47
N PHE A 37 -9.05 -19.51 -3.46
CA PHE A 37 -10.49 -19.74 -3.36
C PHE A 37 -10.87 -20.73 -2.28
N ASN A 38 -9.95 -21.59 -1.85
CA ASN A 38 -10.18 -22.55 -0.77
C ASN A 38 -10.41 -21.87 0.60
N ALA A 39 -10.04 -20.59 0.76
CA ALA A 39 -10.35 -19.82 1.96
C ALA A 39 -11.86 -19.52 2.14
N PHE A 40 -12.63 -19.57 1.05
CA PHE A 40 -14.07 -19.28 1.07
C PHE A 40 -14.90 -20.53 1.32
N GLN A 41 -14.60 -21.21 2.43
CA GLN A 41 -15.31 -22.43 2.87
C GLN A 41 -15.59 -22.35 4.38
N PRO A 42 -16.75 -22.82 4.85
CA PRO A 42 -17.03 -22.90 6.27
C PRO A 42 -15.93 -23.64 7.03
N ASN A 43 -15.51 -23.08 8.15
CA ASN A 43 -14.40 -23.53 9.00
C ASN A 43 -12.99 -23.40 8.39
N SER A 44 -12.81 -22.68 7.29
CA SER A 44 -11.48 -22.25 6.84
C SER A 44 -10.79 -21.36 7.88
N MET A 45 -9.47 -21.19 7.75
CA MET A 45 -8.74 -20.26 8.63
C MET A 45 -9.29 -18.82 8.54
N MET A 46 -9.70 -18.38 7.35
CA MET A 46 -10.32 -17.06 7.17
C MET A 46 -11.65 -16.95 7.93
N ASP A 47 -12.52 -17.95 7.83
CA ASP A 47 -13.79 -17.99 8.53
C ASP A 47 -13.61 -18.00 10.05
N VAL A 48 -12.77 -18.91 10.55
CA VAL A 48 -12.53 -19.05 12.00
C VAL A 48 -11.92 -17.78 12.57
N ARG A 49 -10.94 -17.19 11.88
CA ARG A 49 -10.32 -15.93 12.32
C ARG A 49 -11.32 -14.79 12.33
N SER A 50 -12.11 -14.64 11.28
CA SER A 50 -13.11 -13.56 11.21
C SER A 50 -14.12 -13.66 12.35
N ARG A 51 -14.69 -14.84 12.58
CA ARG A 51 -15.63 -15.07 13.71
C ARG A 51 -14.98 -14.79 15.07
N ARG A 52 -13.68 -15.13 15.24
CA ARG A 52 -12.94 -14.82 16.47
C ARG A 52 -12.79 -13.30 16.65
N GLN A 53 -12.51 -12.54 15.60
CA GLN A 53 -12.44 -11.09 15.66
C GLN A 53 -13.77 -10.47 16.10
N GLY A 54 -14.90 -11.07 15.72
CA GLY A 54 -16.23 -10.66 16.18
C GLY A 54 -16.44 -10.77 17.70
N THR A 55 -15.61 -11.52 18.42
CA THR A 55 -15.65 -11.62 19.89
C THR A 55 -14.77 -10.59 20.61
N VAL A 56 -13.95 -9.84 19.87
CA VAL A 56 -13.06 -8.81 20.45
C VAL A 56 -13.79 -7.49 20.51
N SER A 57 -14.00 -6.94 21.72
CA SER A 57 -14.57 -5.61 21.90
C SER A 57 -13.52 -4.53 21.75
N LEU A 58 -13.69 -3.63 20.78
CA LEU A 58 -12.83 -2.46 20.58
C LEU A 58 -13.21 -1.31 21.52
N ARG A 59 -14.52 -1.09 21.71
CA ARG A 59 -15.09 0.02 22.49
C ARG A 59 -16.55 -0.28 22.82
N LYS A 60 -17.13 0.56 23.65
CA LYS A 60 -18.58 0.62 23.81
C LYS A 60 -19.18 1.68 22.86
N ASP A 61 -20.33 1.39 22.27
CA ASP A 61 -21.12 2.37 21.54
C ASP A 61 -21.85 3.35 22.50
N ARG A 62 -22.63 4.28 21.94
CA ARG A 62 -23.39 5.26 22.73
C ARG A 62 -24.46 4.63 23.64
N ASN A 63 -24.85 3.40 23.35
CA ASN A 63 -25.87 2.63 24.10
C ASN A 63 -25.21 1.66 25.07
N GLY A 64 -23.87 1.61 25.17
CA GLY A 64 -23.13 0.73 26.05
C GLY A 64 -22.89 -0.67 25.51
N ASN A 65 -23.25 -0.96 24.25
CA ASN A 65 -22.99 -2.24 23.61
C ASN A 65 -21.54 -2.34 23.15
N ASP A 66 -20.99 -3.55 23.14
CA ASP A 66 -19.68 -3.81 22.59
C ASP A 66 -19.68 -3.61 21.07
N VAL A 67 -18.67 -2.87 20.56
CA VAL A 67 -18.38 -2.76 19.13
C VAL A 67 -17.28 -3.77 18.83
N PRO A 68 -17.60 -4.85 18.09
CA PRO A 68 -16.63 -5.88 17.77
C PRO A 68 -15.59 -5.41 16.75
N ASP A 69 -14.45 -6.10 16.71
CA ASP A 69 -13.35 -5.86 15.76
C ASP A 69 -13.59 -6.58 14.42
N TRP A 70 -14.82 -6.66 13.96
CA TRP A 70 -15.15 -7.28 12.68
C TRP A 70 -14.47 -6.60 11.49
N ASP A 71 -14.09 -7.38 10.48
CA ASP A 71 -14.04 -6.85 9.13
C ASP A 71 -15.47 -6.86 8.58
N PRO A 72 -16.10 -5.69 8.35
CA PRO A 72 -17.51 -5.60 7.96
C PRO A 72 -17.82 -6.26 6.61
N ARG A 73 -16.79 -6.62 5.85
CA ARG A 73 -16.91 -7.31 4.57
C ARG A 73 -17.06 -8.81 4.75
N VAL A 74 -16.46 -9.37 5.78
CA VAL A 74 -16.39 -10.82 6.02
C VAL A 74 -17.33 -11.25 7.14
N GLU A 75 -17.20 -10.69 8.34
CA GLU A 75 -17.96 -11.05 9.54
C GLU A 75 -18.05 -12.59 9.71
N ASP A 76 -19.26 -13.16 9.78
CA ASP A 76 -19.54 -14.59 9.83
C ASP A 76 -20.09 -15.15 8.49
N ARG A 77 -19.99 -14.38 7.41
CA ARG A 77 -20.61 -14.69 6.12
C ARG A 77 -20.08 -15.98 5.49
N ILE A 78 -18.78 -16.30 5.70
CA ILE A 78 -18.20 -17.53 5.13
C ILE A 78 -18.81 -18.78 5.77
N ALA A 79 -19.07 -18.74 7.08
CA ALA A 79 -19.74 -19.85 7.79
C ALA A 79 -21.12 -20.19 7.26
N ALA A 80 -21.79 -19.22 6.64
CA ALA A 80 -23.16 -19.36 6.10
C ALA A 80 -23.21 -19.79 4.63
N LEU A 81 -22.05 -19.89 3.92
CA LEU A 81 -22.00 -20.26 2.51
C LEU A 81 -22.48 -21.71 2.30
N LYS A 82 -23.30 -21.89 1.27
CA LYS A 82 -23.79 -23.19 0.83
C LYS A 82 -22.80 -23.85 -0.14
N GLU A 83 -23.04 -25.10 -0.49
CA GLU A 83 -22.18 -25.89 -1.39
C GLU A 83 -21.96 -25.25 -2.76
N ASP A 84 -22.97 -24.58 -3.31
CA ASP A 84 -22.90 -23.86 -4.59
C ASP A 84 -22.38 -22.40 -4.44
N GLU A 85 -22.16 -21.94 -3.21
CA GLU A 85 -21.67 -20.60 -2.87
C GLU A 85 -20.21 -20.58 -2.40
N ILE A 86 -19.66 -21.72 -1.97
CA ILE A 86 -18.26 -21.84 -1.55
C ILE A 86 -17.29 -21.66 -2.71
N GLY A 87 -16.05 -21.27 -2.38
CA GLY A 87 -14.94 -21.25 -3.33
C GLY A 87 -14.10 -22.51 -3.24
N TYR A 88 -13.58 -22.99 -4.36
CA TYR A 88 -12.53 -24.00 -4.38
C TYR A 88 -11.70 -23.94 -5.65
N GLN A 89 -10.47 -24.45 -5.53
CA GLN A 89 -9.57 -24.77 -6.64
C GLN A 89 -9.09 -26.20 -6.44
N ARG A 90 -9.36 -27.08 -7.38
CA ARG A 90 -9.02 -28.51 -7.33
C ARG A 90 -8.13 -28.87 -8.50
N ILE A 91 -6.95 -29.38 -8.20
CA ILE A 91 -5.97 -29.78 -9.20
C ILE A 91 -6.31 -31.19 -9.68
N SER A 92 -6.47 -31.35 -10.98
CA SER A 92 -6.73 -32.67 -11.60
C SER A 92 -5.44 -33.32 -12.09
N THR A 93 -4.52 -32.54 -12.67
CA THR A 93 -3.21 -33.02 -13.09
C THR A 93 -2.13 -31.98 -12.77
N LEU A 94 -0.95 -32.46 -12.39
CA LEU A 94 0.24 -31.63 -12.24
C LEU A 94 1.46 -32.42 -12.69
N THR A 95 2.18 -31.87 -13.66
CA THR A 95 3.42 -32.47 -14.16
C THR A 95 4.57 -31.47 -14.14
N MET A 96 5.79 -31.95 -13.96
CA MET A 96 7.01 -31.19 -14.18
C MET A 96 7.82 -31.86 -15.28
N ASN A 97 8.12 -31.11 -16.34
CA ASN A 97 8.80 -31.62 -17.56
C ASN A 97 8.12 -32.89 -18.10
N GLY A 98 6.79 -32.91 -18.12
CA GLY A 98 5.95 -34.02 -18.59
C GLY A 98 5.79 -35.20 -17.62
N ARG A 99 6.40 -35.16 -16.43
CA ARG A 99 6.29 -36.22 -15.42
C ARG A 99 5.29 -35.84 -14.35
N PRO A 100 4.35 -36.73 -13.97
CA PRO A 100 3.41 -36.49 -12.88
C PRO A 100 4.14 -36.25 -11.56
N GLN A 101 3.66 -35.29 -10.78
CA GLN A 101 4.18 -34.94 -9.48
C GLN A 101 3.17 -35.30 -8.39
N LYS A 102 3.68 -35.66 -7.18
CA LYS A 102 2.83 -35.84 -6.01
C LYS A 102 2.56 -34.49 -5.34
N PHE A 103 1.34 -34.28 -4.89
CA PHE A 103 0.98 -33.06 -4.19
C PHE A 103 0.04 -33.33 -3.01
N ILE A 104 0.08 -32.41 -2.03
CA ILE A 104 -0.67 -32.47 -0.78
C ILE A 104 -1.38 -31.14 -0.59
N TYR A 105 -2.67 -31.18 -0.25
CA TYR A 105 -3.43 -29.98 0.09
C TYR A 105 -3.26 -29.63 1.57
N HIS A 106 -2.93 -28.38 1.82
CA HIS A 106 -2.93 -27.73 3.13
C HIS A 106 -3.85 -26.51 3.04
N GLU A 107 -5.16 -26.73 2.99
CA GLU A 107 -6.21 -25.72 2.83
C GLU A 107 -5.97 -24.82 1.60
N THR A 108 -5.40 -23.61 1.79
CA THR A 108 -5.10 -22.64 0.72
C THR A 108 -3.71 -22.85 0.08
N ILE A 109 -2.95 -23.83 0.53
CA ILE A 109 -1.62 -24.16 0.02
C ILE A 109 -1.61 -25.56 -0.59
N LEU A 110 -0.98 -25.70 -1.75
CA LEU A 110 -0.65 -26.97 -2.37
C LEU A 110 0.85 -27.19 -2.27
N GLU A 111 1.29 -28.18 -1.52
CA GLU A 111 2.69 -28.64 -1.50
C GLU A 111 2.90 -29.67 -2.62
N VAL A 112 3.90 -29.43 -3.46
CA VAL A 112 4.28 -30.35 -4.55
C VAL A 112 5.64 -30.95 -4.23
N VAL A 113 5.67 -32.28 -4.03
CA VAL A 113 6.91 -33.04 -3.80
C VAL A 113 7.47 -33.45 -5.16
N LEU A 114 8.65 -32.93 -5.50
CA LEU A 114 9.24 -33.12 -6.80
C LEU A 114 9.91 -34.50 -6.94
N ASP A 115 9.66 -35.19 -8.05
CA ASP A 115 10.32 -36.48 -8.39
C ASP A 115 11.82 -36.28 -8.66
N ARG A 116 12.19 -35.08 -9.09
CA ARG A 116 13.57 -34.61 -9.28
C ARG A 116 13.70 -33.17 -8.80
N PRO A 117 14.76 -32.81 -8.09
CA PRO A 117 14.95 -31.46 -7.62
C PRO A 117 15.19 -30.48 -8.78
N ILE A 118 14.79 -29.21 -8.58
CA ILE A 118 15.14 -28.10 -9.48
C ILE A 118 16.49 -27.57 -9.02
N LEU A 119 17.49 -27.68 -9.90
CA LEU A 119 18.85 -27.25 -9.60
C LEU A 119 18.98 -25.72 -9.63
N PRO A 120 20.01 -25.17 -8.98
CA PRO A 120 20.35 -23.75 -9.10
C PRO A 120 20.51 -23.32 -10.56
N LYS A 121 19.99 -22.13 -10.87
CA LYS A 121 20.09 -21.51 -12.21
C LYS A 121 19.53 -22.37 -13.35
N SER A 122 18.61 -23.30 -13.04
CA SER A 122 17.94 -24.15 -14.03
C SER A 122 16.48 -23.74 -14.23
N LYS A 123 15.89 -24.24 -15.31
CA LYS A 123 14.50 -24.03 -15.67
C LYS A 123 13.76 -25.34 -15.75
N VAL A 124 12.50 -25.33 -15.38
CA VAL A 124 11.56 -26.44 -15.51
C VAL A 124 10.21 -25.94 -16.00
N THR A 125 9.43 -26.81 -16.62
CA THR A 125 8.07 -26.49 -17.06
C THR A 125 7.07 -27.30 -16.25
N PHE A 126 6.19 -26.61 -15.54
CA PHE A 126 5.02 -27.20 -14.92
C PHE A 126 3.82 -27.09 -15.86
N ASN A 127 3.05 -28.19 -15.97
CA ASN A 127 1.73 -28.16 -16.59
C ASN A 127 0.71 -28.61 -15.55
N LEU A 128 -0.37 -27.85 -15.43
CA LEU A 128 -1.37 -27.99 -14.42
C LEU A 128 -2.76 -27.82 -15.03
N ASP A 129 -3.65 -28.83 -14.82
CA ASP A 129 -5.06 -28.73 -15.12
C ASP A 129 -5.83 -28.65 -13.79
N TRP A 130 -6.82 -27.76 -13.73
CA TRP A 130 -7.65 -27.61 -12.53
C TRP A 130 -9.10 -27.28 -12.86
N GLU A 131 -9.93 -27.46 -11.88
CA GLU A 131 -11.31 -26.96 -11.88
C GLU A 131 -11.48 -26.04 -10.67
N ALA A 132 -12.32 -25.01 -10.82
CA ALA A 132 -12.63 -24.09 -9.74
C ALA A 132 -14.11 -23.69 -9.73
N GLN A 133 -14.63 -23.40 -8.54
CA GLN A 133 -15.92 -22.75 -8.33
C GLN A 133 -15.67 -21.34 -7.79
N VAL A 134 -16.31 -20.37 -8.45
CA VAL A 134 -16.23 -18.96 -8.00
C VAL A 134 -17.12 -18.79 -6.78
N PRO A 135 -16.57 -18.36 -5.63
CA PRO A 135 -17.37 -18.17 -4.41
C PRO A 135 -18.39 -17.04 -4.59
N LEU A 136 -19.47 -17.09 -3.83
CA LEU A 136 -20.26 -15.88 -3.59
C LEU A 136 -19.34 -14.82 -2.99
N GLN A 137 -19.45 -13.57 -3.45
CA GLN A 137 -18.51 -12.55 -3.02
C GLN A 137 -18.65 -12.23 -1.52
N VAL A 138 -17.59 -12.53 -0.79
CA VAL A 138 -17.42 -12.18 0.62
C VAL A 138 -16.23 -11.25 0.78
N ARG A 139 -15.06 -11.66 0.29
CA ARG A 139 -13.82 -10.92 0.41
C ARG A 139 -13.06 -10.92 -0.91
N ARG A 140 -12.66 -9.78 -1.42
CA ARG A 140 -11.85 -9.54 -2.64
C ARG A 140 -12.40 -10.22 -3.91
N SER A 141 -12.44 -11.55 -3.95
CA SER A 141 -12.87 -12.35 -5.10
C SER A 141 -14.28 -12.86 -4.94
N GLY A 142 -14.97 -13.05 -6.05
CA GLY A 142 -16.25 -13.72 -6.02
C GLY A 142 -17.20 -13.32 -7.15
N ARG A 143 -18.40 -13.85 -7.05
CA ARG A 143 -19.52 -13.57 -7.93
C ARG A 143 -20.66 -12.89 -7.20
N ASP A 144 -21.54 -12.25 -7.96
CA ASP A 144 -22.79 -11.67 -7.46
C ASP A 144 -22.56 -10.75 -6.25
N ASN A 145 -21.68 -9.78 -6.43
CA ASN A 145 -21.33 -8.84 -5.37
C ASN A 145 -22.58 -8.18 -4.78
N PRO A 146 -22.80 -8.24 -3.46
CA PRO A 146 -24.02 -7.73 -2.85
C PRO A 146 -24.17 -6.21 -2.93
N ASP A 147 -23.06 -5.46 -3.03
CA ASP A 147 -23.05 -4.00 -3.05
C ASP A 147 -22.98 -3.45 -4.47
N THR A 148 -21.94 -3.85 -5.24
CA THR A 148 -21.71 -3.35 -6.60
C THR A 148 -22.61 -4.00 -7.64
N LYS A 149 -23.22 -5.15 -7.34
CA LYS A 149 -23.96 -6.02 -8.27
C LYS A 149 -23.12 -6.52 -9.45
N VAL A 150 -21.80 -6.35 -9.40
CA VAL A 150 -20.89 -6.87 -10.43
C VAL A 150 -20.91 -8.39 -10.40
N ARG A 151 -20.98 -8.97 -11.60
CA ARG A 151 -21.19 -10.42 -11.74
C ARG A 151 -19.97 -11.23 -11.34
N TYR A 152 -18.77 -10.85 -11.76
CA TYR A 152 -17.52 -11.53 -11.43
C TYR A 152 -16.41 -10.53 -11.10
N THR A 153 -15.78 -10.73 -9.95
CA THR A 153 -14.49 -10.14 -9.60
C THR A 153 -13.51 -11.29 -9.40
N MET A 154 -12.59 -11.45 -10.33
CA MET A 154 -11.69 -12.60 -10.41
C MET A 154 -10.28 -12.18 -10.03
N THR A 155 -10.09 -12.01 -8.74
CA THR A 155 -8.78 -11.80 -8.12
C THR A 155 -8.32 -13.12 -7.50
N GLN A 156 -7.02 -13.44 -7.53
CA GLN A 156 -6.48 -14.68 -6.94
C GLN A 156 -7.18 -15.97 -7.42
N TRP A 157 -7.55 -16.00 -8.68
CA TRP A 157 -8.46 -16.99 -9.29
C TRP A 157 -7.73 -18.25 -9.83
N TYR A 158 -6.42 -18.24 -9.95
CA TYR A 158 -5.62 -19.32 -10.53
C TYR A 158 -4.65 -19.91 -9.49
N PRO A 159 -4.22 -21.20 -9.64
CA PRO A 159 -3.14 -21.73 -8.83
C PRO A 159 -1.87 -20.93 -9.06
N LYS A 160 -1.43 -20.18 -8.04
CA LYS A 160 -0.33 -19.22 -8.09
C LYS A 160 0.90 -19.81 -7.42
N MET A 161 2.02 -19.94 -8.16
CA MET A 161 3.30 -20.37 -7.60
C MET A 161 3.69 -19.41 -6.46
N ALA A 162 4.08 -19.98 -5.32
CA ALA A 162 4.62 -19.22 -4.20
C ALA A 162 5.99 -18.64 -4.54
N GLU A 163 6.35 -17.51 -3.96
CA GLU A 163 7.68 -16.93 -4.10
C GLU A 163 8.73 -17.71 -3.30
N TYR A 164 9.94 -17.78 -3.85
CA TYR A 164 11.14 -18.30 -3.19
C TYR A 164 12.23 -17.25 -3.24
N ASP A 165 12.54 -16.66 -2.10
CA ASP A 165 13.56 -15.64 -1.97
C ASP A 165 14.69 -16.03 -1.00
N TYR A 166 15.44 -15.07 -0.46
CA TYR A 166 16.55 -15.31 0.45
C TYR A 166 16.11 -15.88 1.83
N GLU A 167 14.84 -15.78 2.19
CA GLU A 167 14.24 -16.39 3.39
C GLU A 167 13.67 -17.78 3.11
N GLY A 168 13.69 -18.23 1.86
CA GLY A 168 13.11 -19.50 1.41
C GLY A 168 11.74 -19.34 0.76
N TRP A 169 10.91 -20.40 0.87
CA TRP A 169 9.54 -20.39 0.36
C TRP A 169 8.61 -19.55 1.24
N HIS A 170 7.68 -18.86 0.58
CA HIS A 170 6.59 -18.10 1.24
C HIS A 170 5.21 -18.73 0.98
N PRO A 171 4.93 -19.96 1.49
CA PRO A 171 3.63 -20.59 1.36
C PRO A 171 2.67 -20.06 2.44
N THR A 172 2.37 -18.77 2.40
CA THR A 172 1.52 -18.11 3.38
C THR A 172 0.06 -18.43 3.13
N ASP A 173 -0.64 -18.95 4.13
CA ASP A 173 -2.08 -19.20 4.07
C ASP A 173 -2.85 -17.90 3.84
N TYR A 174 -3.98 -18.00 3.12
CA TYR A 174 -4.85 -16.86 2.94
C TYR A 174 -5.87 -16.76 4.07
N VAL A 175 -5.59 -15.87 5.01
CA VAL A 175 -6.40 -15.69 6.21
C VAL A 175 -7.19 -14.39 6.21
N ALA A 176 -6.57 -13.26 5.86
CA ALA A 176 -7.27 -11.98 5.84
C ALA A 176 -6.68 -10.92 4.93
N ARG A 177 -5.36 -10.93 4.71
CA ARG A 177 -4.61 -9.76 4.20
C ARG A 177 -4.14 -9.91 2.76
N GLU A 178 -2.91 -9.52 2.48
CA GLU A 178 -2.38 -9.27 1.16
C GLU A 178 -1.58 -10.47 0.61
N PHE A 179 -0.95 -10.30 -0.53
CA PHE A 179 -0.39 -11.37 -1.35
C PHE A 179 1.08 -11.14 -1.65
N TYR A 180 1.78 -12.19 -2.05
CA TYR A 180 3.15 -12.12 -2.51
C TYR A 180 3.32 -12.99 -3.74
N GLY A 181 3.81 -12.43 -4.85
CA GLY A 181 3.84 -13.11 -6.14
C GLY A 181 5.18 -13.05 -6.85
N VAL A 182 5.41 -14.07 -7.69
CA VAL A 182 6.60 -14.24 -8.51
C VAL A 182 6.51 -13.38 -9.77
N TRP A 183 7.55 -12.61 -10.10
CA TRP A 183 7.64 -11.88 -11.36
C TRP A 183 7.66 -12.80 -12.57
N GLY A 184 6.85 -12.49 -13.57
CA GLY A 184 6.80 -13.24 -14.83
C GLY A 184 6.01 -12.55 -15.92
N ASP A 185 6.00 -13.18 -17.09
CA ASP A 185 5.17 -12.78 -18.22
C ASP A 185 3.92 -13.64 -18.25
N PHE A 186 2.76 -13.03 -18.35
CA PHE A 186 1.47 -13.71 -18.38
C PHE A 186 0.87 -13.63 -19.78
N ASP A 187 0.41 -14.77 -20.29
CA ASP A 187 -0.45 -14.89 -21.47
C ASP A 187 -1.71 -15.65 -21.03
N VAL A 188 -2.83 -14.93 -20.97
CA VAL A 188 -4.06 -15.42 -20.38
C VAL A 188 -5.21 -15.33 -21.39
N THR A 189 -5.84 -16.48 -21.65
CA THR A 189 -7.05 -16.56 -22.47
C THR A 189 -8.25 -16.92 -21.61
N ILE A 190 -9.27 -16.08 -21.63
CA ILE A 190 -10.53 -16.26 -20.89
C ILE A 190 -11.66 -16.50 -21.90
N ASN A 191 -12.17 -17.72 -21.94
CA ASN A 191 -13.35 -18.07 -22.73
C ASN A 191 -14.58 -17.90 -21.86
N ILE A 192 -15.43 -16.94 -22.19
CA ILE A 192 -16.64 -16.61 -21.42
C ILE A 192 -17.78 -16.24 -22.38
N ASP A 193 -19.03 -16.30 -21.91
CA ASP A 193 -20.21 -15.91 -22.69
C ASP A 193 -20.01 -14.53 -23.34
N LYS A 194 -20.41 -14.43 -24.63
CA LYS A 194 -20.16 -13.26 -25.47
C LYS A 194 -20.79 -11.95 -25.00
N ASN A 195 -21.74 -12.01 -24.07
CA ASN A 195 -22.37 -10.81 -23.52
C ASN A 195 -21.55 -10.15 -22.41
N TYR A 196 -20.53 -10.84 -21.87
CA TYR A 196 -19.68 -10.30 -20.81
C TYR A 196 -18.63 -9.37 -21.38
N ILE A 197 -18.44 -8.24 -20.70
CA ILE A 197 -17.39 -7.26 -20.97
C ILE A 197 -16.36 -7.40 -19.84
N LEU A 198 -15.08 -7.53 -20.21
CA LEU A 198 -14.00 -7.76 -19.29
C LEU A 198 -13.07 -6.57 -19.20
N GLY A 199 -12.53 -6.34 -17.99
CA GLY A 199 -11.34 -5.54 -17.74
C GLY A 199 -10.37 -6.32 -16.87
N GLY A 200 -9.08 -6.07 -17.00
CA GLY A 200 -8.08 -6.80 -16.20
C GLY A 200 -6.65 -6.34 -16.44
N THR A 201 -5.75 -7.09 -15.84
CA THR A 201 -4.30 -6.95 -16.00
C THR A 201 -3.89 -7.21 -17.46
N GLY A 202 -2.96 -6.41 -17.98
CA GLY A 202 -2.33 -6.65 -19.28
C GLY A 202 -3.01 -5.99 -20.47
N TYR A 203 -2.50 -6.33 -21.64
CA TYR A 203 -2.91 -5.78 -22.94
C TYR A 203 -3.82 -6.77 -23.67
N LEU A 204 -5.03 -6.36 -24.04
CA LEU A 204 -5.91 -7.17 -24.87
C LEU A 204 -5.29 -7.35 -26.27
N GLN A 205 -5.09 -8.59 -26.71
CA GLN A 205 -4.39 -8.92 -27.94
C GLN A 205 -5.30 -9.01 -29.17
N ASN A 206 -6.60 -9.13 -28.97
CA ASN A 206 -7.57 -9.30 -30.04
C ASN A 206 -8.75 -8.29 -29.96
N PRO A 207 -8.45 -6.97 -29.85
CA PRO A 207 -9.45 -5.94 -29.59
C PRO A 207 -10.49 -5.86 -30.72
N ASN A 208 -10.11 -6.03 -31.98
CA ASN A 208 -11.00 -5.95 -33.15
C ASN A 208 -11.92 -7.19 -33.30
N THR A 209 -11.63 -8.27 -32.58
CA THR A 209 -12.52 -9.43 -32.46
C THR A 209 -13.50 -9.27 -31.29
N ILE A 210 -13.07 -8.60 -30.24
CA ILE A 210 -13.84 -8.39 -29.02
C ILE A 210 -14.82 -7.21 -29.17
N GLY A 211 -14.34 -6.04 -29.57
CA GLY A 211 -15.11 -4.79 -29.53
C GLY A 211 -15.24 -4.23 -28.13
N TYR A 212 -16.42 -3.73 -27.78
CA TYR A 212 -16.74 -3.16 -26.45
C TYR A 212 -15.88 -1.96 -26.05
N GLY A 213 -15.47 -1.15 -27.04
CA GLY A 213 -14.63 0.04 -26.83
C GLY A 213 -13.12 -0.25 -26.72
N TYR A 214 -12.71 -1.49 -27.00
CA TYR A 214 -11.28 -1.86 -27.11
C TYR A 214 -10.77 -1.82 -28.54
N GLU A 215 -11.67 -1.89 -29.54
CA GLU A 215 -11.33 -1.92 -30.96
C GLU A 215 -10.55 -0.69 -31.39
N ASP A 216 -9.64 -0.87 -32.34
CA ASP A 216 -8.91 0.21 -32.96
C ASP A 216 -9.86 1.21 -33.63
N GLN A 217 -9.53 2.47 -33.61
CA GLN A 217 -10.36 3.53 -34.20
C GLN A 217 -10.68 3.25 -35.67
N GLY A 218 -11.98 3.13 -35.97
CA GLY A 218 -12.47 2.86 -37.31
C GLY A 218 -12.42 1.38 -37.74
N ALA A 219 -11.95 0.49 -36.88
CA ALA A 219 -11.95 -0.94 -37.17
C ALA A 219 -13.37 -1.52 -37.13
N LYS A 220 -13.66 -2.44 -38.06
CA LYS A 220 -14.90 -3.22 -38.03
C LYS A 220 -14.73 -4.40 -37.09
N VAL A 221 -15.53 -4.43 -36.04
CA VAL A 221 -15.56 -5.58 -35.12
C VAL A 221 -16.17 -6.78 -35.81
N VAL A 222 -15.44 -7.90 -35.88
CA VAL A 222 -15.87 -9.17 -36.44
C VAL A 222 -15.75 -10.24 -35.36
N ARG A 223 -16.89 -10.56 -34.73
CA ARG A 223 -16.96 -11.59 -33.69
C ARG A 223 -17.09 -12.98 -34.31
N PRO A 224 -16.42 -14.01 -33.74
CA PRO A 224 -16.56 -15.39 -34.17
C PRO A 224 -18.00 -15.90 -33.94
N ALA A 225 -18.37 -16.90 -34.68
CA ALA A 225 -19.63 -17.64 -34.44
C ALA A 225 -19.53 -18.39 -33.08
N GLY A 226 -20.68 -18.58 -32.43
CA GLY A 226 -20.75 -19.27 -31.14
C GLY A 226 -21.28 -18.41 -30.01
N THR A 227 -21.31 -18.97 -28.79
CA THR A 227 -21.89 -18.37 -27.60
C THR A 227 -20.86 -17.67 -26.73
N LYS A 228 -19.55 -17.98 -26.89
CA LYS A 228 -18.46 -17.43 -26.13
C LYS A 228 -17.54 -16.55 -26.97
N LEU A 229 -16.84 -15.64 -26.30
CA LEU A 229 -15.68 -14.91 -26.80
C LEU A 229 -14.43 -15.35 -26.04
N SER A 230 -13.29 -15.36 -26.75
CA SER A 230 -11.96 -15.63 -26.17
C SER A 230 -11.23 -14.30 -25.97
N TRP A 231 -11.14 -13.84 -24.74
CA TRP A 231 -10.42 -12.65 -24.37
C TRP A 231 -8.97 -13.02 -24.10
N ARG A 232 -8.01 -12.60 -24.93
CA ARG A 232 -6.58 -12.89 -24.73
C ARG A 232 -5.84 -11.65 -24.28
N PHE A 233 -5.25 -11.73 -23.10
CA PHE A 233 -4.43 -10.68 -22.51
C PHE A 233 -2.96 -11.13 -22.39
N THR A 234 -2.03 -10.22 -22.62
CA THR A 234 -0.62 -10.41 -22.29
C THR A 234 -0.18 -9.34 -21.30
N ALA A 235 0.48 -9.75 -20.23
CA ALA A 235 0.99 -8.84 -19.20
C ALA A 235 2.47 -9.15 -18.95
N PRO A 236 3.39 -8.34 -19.50
CA PRO A 236 4.82 -8.55 -19.34
C PRO A 236 5.29 -8.05 -17.98
N ASN A 237 6.14 -8.84 -17.33
CA ASN A 237 6.86 -8.48 -16.12
C ASN A 237 5.93 -7.97 -15.00
N VAL A 238 4.98 -8.81 -14.61
CA VAL A 238 4.04 -8.61 -13.50
C VAL A 238 4.11 -9.80 -12.54
N HIS A 239 3.60 -9.66 -11.32
CA HIS A 239 3.62 -10.73 -10.32
C HIS A 239 2.24 -11.26 -9.96
N ASP A 240 1.20 -10.78 -10.64
CA ASP A 240 -0.17 -11.27 -10.52
C ASP A 240 -1.00 -10.90 -11.75
N PHE A 241 -2.19 -11.51 -11.86
CA PHE A 241 -3.15 -11.25 -12.93
C PHE A 241 -4.57 -11.30 -12.39
N ALA A 242 -5.28 -10.18 -12.44
CA ALA A 242 -6.68 -10.07 -12.04
C ALA A 242 -7.56 -9.59 -13.19
N TRP A 243 -8.85 -9.92 -13.13
CA TRP A 243 -9.85 -9.45 -14.08
C TRP A 243 -11.24 -9.40 -13.42
N ALA A 244 -12.14 -8.61 -14.00
CA ALA A 244 -13.54 -8.61 -13.64
C ALA A 244 -14.40 -8.60 -14.88
N ALA A 245 -15.65 -9.07 -14.76
CA ALA A 245 -16.56 -9.20 -15.88
C ALA A 245 -18.01 -8.94 -15.48
N ASP A 246 -18.69 -8.16 -16.30
CA ASP A 246 -20.13 -7.93 -16.18
C ASP A 246 -20.76 -7.66 -17.55
N PRO A 247 -21.98 -8.19 -17.85
CA PRO A 247 -22.67 -7.89 -19.10
C PRO A 247 -23.06 -6.41 -19.27
N GLN A 248 -23.12 -5.66 -18.19
CA GLN A 248 -23.58 -4.27 -18.18
C GLN A 248 -22.43 -3.28 -17.95
N TYR A 249 -21.19 -3.71 -18.08
CA TYR A 249 -20.08 -2.80 -18.04
C TYR A 249 -20.14 -1.77 -19.17
N LYS A 250 -19.81 -0.53 -18.82
CA LYS A 250 -19.46 0.55 -19.74
C LYS A 250 -17.96 0.71 -19.72
N HIS A 251 -17.40 1.17 -20.82
CA HIS A 251 -15.97 1.34 -20.98
C HIS A 251 -15.65 2.78 -21.42
N ILE A 252 -14.83 3.47 -20.63
CA ILE A 252 -14.31 4.82 -20.89
C ILE A 252 -12.81 4.73 -21.05
N THR A 253 -12.24 5.49 -21.98
CA THR A 253 -10.80 5.60 -22.15
C THR A 253 -10.32 7.06 -22.11
N ARG A 254 -9.11 7.28 -21.58
CA ARG A 254 -8.41 8.56 -21.64
C ARG A 254 -6.94 8.33 -21.93
N GLN A 255 -6.41 9.01 -22.93
CA GLN A 255 -4.97 8.97 -23.22
C GLN A 255 -4.25 10.04 -22.39
N ILE A 256 -3.27 9.64 -21.59
CA ILE A 256 -2.35 10.57 -20.93
C ILE A 256 -1.25 10.94 -21.93
N SER A 257 -1.00 12.23 -22.09
CA SER A 257 0.11 12.70 -22.95
C SER A 257 1.46 12.20 -22.41
N ASN A 258 2.20 11.48 -23.24
CA ASN A 258 3.46 10.82 -22.84
C ASN A 258 3.30 9.89 -21.61
N GLY A 259 2.17 9.20 -21.51
CA GLY A 259 1.84 8.28 -20.44
C GLY A 259 0.91 7.17 -20.91
N PRO A 260 0.36 6.38 -19.97
CA PRO A 260 -0.51 5.26 -20.30
C PRO A 260 -1.88 5.73 -20.82
N THR A 261 -2.56 4.82 -21.54
CA THR A 261 -4.00 4.90 -21.74
C THR A 261 -4.69 4.45 -20.45
N ILE A 262 -5.59 5.26 -19.93
CA ILE A 262 -6.45 4.92 -18.80
C ILE A 262 -7.72 4.29 -19.33
N HIS A 263 -8.05 3.10 -18.82
CA HIS A 263 -9.32 2.42 -19.02
C HIS A 263 -10.14 2.49 -17.75
N VAL A 264 -11.42 2.79 -17.86
CA VAL A 264 -12.37 2.74 -16.75
C VAL A 264 -13.54 1.85 -17.18
N LEU A 265 -13.72 0.74 -16.48
CA LEU A 265 -14.83 -0.17 -16.69
C LEU A 265 -15.76 -0.13 -15.48
N TYR A 266 -17.03 0.16 -15.68
CA TYR A 266 -17.97 0.30 -14.58
C TYR A 266 -19.37 -0.22 -14.98
N LYS A 267 -20.04 -0.81 -14.00
CA LYS A 267 -21.42 -1.27 -14.20
C LYS A 267 -22.38 -0.09 -14.15
N ASN A 268 -23.27 0.00 -15.12
CA ASN A 268 -24.33 1.00 -15.18
C ASN A 268 -25.61 0.40 -15.76
N GLU A 269 -26.39 -0.27 -14.89
CA GLU A 269 -27.61 -1.00 -15.28
C GLU A 269 -28.72 -0.09 -15.84
N SER A 270 -28.85 1.11 -15.27
CA SER A 270 -29.95 2.02 -15.55
C SER A 270 -29.57 3.21 -16.44
N ASN A 271 -28.38 3.20 -17.03
CA ASN A 271 -27.81 4.34 -17.75
C ASN A 271 -27.85 5.64 -16.90
N ASN A 272 -27.49 5.53 -15.63
CA ASN A 272 -27.48 6.63 -14.66
C ASN A 272 -26.37 7.63 -15.00
N ALA A 273 -26.76 8.83 -15.42
CA ALA A 273 -25.83 9.89 -15.82
C ALA A 273 -24.94 10.39 -14.65
N THR A 274 -25.42 10.36 -13.41
CA THR A 274 -24.62 10.75 -12.23
C THR A 274 -23.52 9.73 -11.98
N GLN A 275 -23.82 8.45 -12.10
CA GLN A 275 -22.84 7.38 -11.97
C GLN A 275 -21.80 7.46 -13.09
N GLU A 276 -22.23 7.67 -14.32
CA GLU A 276 -21.32 7.87 -15.46
C GLU A 276 -20.38 9.06 -15.25
N ALA A 277 -20.94 10.21 -14.80
CA ALA A 277 -20.13 11.38 -14.50
C ALA A 277 -19.09 11.12 -13.40
N ALA A 278 -19.44 10.36 -12.36
CA ALA A 278 -18.50 10.01 -11.29
C ALA A 278 -17.33 9.15 -11.80
N TRP A 279 -17.60 8.12 -12.60
CA TRP A 279 -16.55 7.28 -13.19
C TRP A 279 -15.72 8.03 -14.25
N THR A 280 -16.36 8.93 -15.02
CA THR A 280 -15.64 9.83 -15.94
C THR A 280 -14.68 10.74 -15.18
N THR A 281 -15.08 11.22 -14.00
CA THR A 281 -14.22 12.03 -13.13
C THR A 281 -12.95 11.28 -12.71
N ILE A 282 -13.01 9.98 -12.44
CA ILE A 282 -11.80 9.17 -12.16
C ILE A 282 -10.84 9.19 -13.35
N ALA A 283 -11.35 8.97 -14.56
CA ALA A 283 -10.53 8.97 -15.78
C ALA A 283 -9.85 10.34 -16.01
N ASP A 284 -10.59 11.43 -15.84
CA ASP A 284 -10.09 12.79 -16.04
C ASP A 284 -9.12 13.21 -14.92
N ALA A 285 -9.39 12.79 -13.68
CA ALA A 285 -8.50 13.01 -12.55
C ALA A 285 -7.17 12.29 -12.72
N ALA A 286 -7.18 11.04 -13.23
CA ALA A 286 -5.96 10.30 -13.52
C ALA A 286 -5.06 11.04 -14.52
N VAL A 287 -5.63 11.61 -15.59
CA VAL A 287 -4.89 12.46 -16.54
C VAL A 287 -4.27 13.67 -15.84
N THR A 288 -5.03 14.28 -14.93
CA THR A 288 -4.61 15.49 -14.21
C THR A 288 -3.44 15.23 -13.26
N VAL A 289 -3.47 14.13 -12.50
CA VAL A 289 -2.49 13.88 -11.43
C VAL A 289 -1.23 13.15 -11.91
N TYR A 290 -1.28 12.47 -13.05
CA TYR A 290 -0.13 11.68 -13.53
C TYR A 290 1.20 12.45 -13.67
N PRO A 291 1.24 13.71 -14.16
CA PRO A 291 2.49 14.47 -14.19
C PRO A 291 3.11 14.69 -12.81
N TYR A 292 2.28 14.89 -11.78
CA TYR A 292 2.74 14.98 -10.39
C TYR A 292 3.30 13.63 -9.91
N ILE A 293 2.59 12.54 -10.16
CA ILE A 293 3.02 11.19 -9.79
C ILE A 293 4.35 10.85 -10.46
N LYS A 294 4.44 11.02 -11.78
CA LYS A 294 5.68 10.77 -12.54
C LYS A 294 6.87 11.54 -12.00
N LYS A 295 6.67 12.83 -11.64
CA LYS A 295 7.72 13.69 -11.10
C LYS A 295 8.21 13.23 -9.73
N ASN A 296 7.32 12.81 -8.83
CA ASN A 296 7.65 12.59 -7.43
C ASN A 296 7.92 11.11 -7.08
N PHE A 297 7.36 10.17 -7.84
CA PHE A 297 7.43 8.74 -7.54
C PHE A 297 8.02 7.90 -8.66
N GLY A 298 8.13 8.43 -9.88
CA GLY A 298 8.70 7.74 -11.04
C GLY A 298 7.70 7.51 -12.17
N GLU A 299 8.23 7.11 -13.32
CA GLU A 299 7.43 6.88 -14.52
C GLU A 299 6.70 5.53 -14.46
N TYR A 300 5.44 5.50 -14.85
CA TYR A 300 4.68 4.27 -15.04
C TYR A 300 5.20 3.52 -16.29
N PRO A 301 5.67 2.27 -16.19
CA PRO A 301 6.40 1.62 -17.27
C PRO A 301 5.50 0.93 -18.31
N TYR A 302 4.21 0.76 -18.04
CA TYR A 302 3.28 0.09 -18.94
C TYR A 302 2.50 1.09 -19.80
N LYS A 303 1.88 0.60 -20.90
CA LYS A 303 1.17 1.46 -21.86
C LYS A 303 -0.30 1.71 -21.48
N GLN A 304 -0.84 1.00 -20.50
CA GLN A 304 -2.22 1.17 -20.04
C GLN A 304 -2.35 0.90 -18.54
N TYR A 305 -3.43 1.44 -17.95
CA TYR A 305 -3.88 1.15 -16.60
C TYR A 305 -5.41 1.10 -16.56
N SER A 306 -5.99 0.17 -15.80
CA SER A 306 -7.43 -0.04 -15.75
C SER A 306 -8.00 0.18 -14.35
N PHE A 307 -8.95 1.10 -14.20
CA PHE A 307 -9.83 1.20 -13.03
C PHE A 307 -11.09 0.39 -13.31
N ILE A 308 -11.39 -0.60 -12.47
CA ILE A 308 -12.45 -1.57 -12.75
C ILE A 308 -13.41 -1.61 -11.56
N HIS A 309 -14.69 -1.36 -11.81
CA HIS A 309 -15.75 -1.49 -10.83
C HIS A 309 -15.90 -2.95 -10.40
N GLY A 310 -15.72 -3.24 -9.13
CA GLY A 310 -15.77 -4.61 -8.57
C GLY A 310 -15.10 -4.67 -7.20
N GLY A 311 -14.96 -5.87 -6.68
CA GLY A 311 -14.35 -6.09 -5.38
C GLY A 311 -15.25 -5.70 -4.20
N ASP A 312 -14.65 -5.64 -3.03
CA ASP A 312 -15.29 -5.37 -1.73
C ASP A 312 -14.72 -4.14 -1.01
N GLY A 313 -13.98 -3.33 -1.74
CA GLY A 313 -13.30 -2.11 -1.31
C GLY A 313 -12.47 -1.56 -2.46
N GLY A 314 -11.29 -1.01 -2.17
CA GLY A 314 -10.21 -0.89 -3.12
C GLY A 314 -9.36 -2.16 -3.11
N MET A 315 -8.72 -2.49 -4.23
CA MET A 315 -7.75 -3.56 -4.32
C MET A 315 -6.84 -3.39 -5.53
N GLU A 316 -5.58 -3.33 -5.25
CA GLU A 316 -4.49 -3.17 -6.20
C GLU A 316 -4.14 -4.46 -6.93
N TYR A 317 -3.82 -4.32 -8.22
CA TYR A 317 -3.24 -5.36 -9.07
C TYR A 317 -2.28 -4.75 -10.09
N PRO A 318 -1.32 -5.52 -10.61
CA PRO A 318 -0.49 -5.02 -11.70
C PRO A 318 -1.33 -4.54 -12.89
N MET A 319 -1.08 -3.32 -13.34
CA MET A 319 -1.75 -2.66 -14.48
C MET A 319 -3.26 -2.43 -14.30
N SER A 320 -3.83 -2.71 -13.13
CA SER A 320 -5.27 -2.53 -12.88
C SER A 320 -5.57 -2.40 -11.39
N THR A 321 -6.77 -1.94 -11.07
CA THR A 321 -7.32 -1.94 -9.71
C THR A 321 -8.81 -2.23 -9.71
N MET A 322 -9.30 -2.87 -8.64
CA MET A 322 -10.72 -3.05 -8.39
C MET A 322 -11.21 -1.94 -7.46
N LEU A 323 -12.38 -1.36 -7.77
CA LEU A 323 -13.01 -0.30 -7.00
C LEU A 323 -14.47 -0.66 -6.72
N VAL A 324 -14.89 -0.63 -5.47
CA VAL A 324 -16.29 -0.83 -5.08
C VAL A 324 -17.20 0.32 -5.51
N GLY A 325 -16.64 1.46 -5.87
CA GLY A 325 -17.36 2.65 -6.31
C GLY A 325 -16.44 3.75 -6.82
N ALA A 326 -17.02 4.80 -7.36
CA ALA A 326 -16.30 5.92 -7.96
C ALA A 326 -15.78 6.93 -6.93
N SER A 327 -14.99 6.48 -5.95
CA SER A 327 -14.30 7.32 -4.98
C SER A 327 -12.93 7.73 -5.50
N LEU A 328 -12.66 9.04 -5.59
CA LEU A 328 -11.35 9.55 -6.01
C LEU A 328 -10.24 9.18 -5.03
N GLY A 329 -10.49 9.29 -3.72
CA GLY A 329 -9.50 8.93 -2.70
C GLY A 329 -9.09 7.46 -2.82
N THR A 330 -10.08 6.55 -2.92
CA THR A 330 -9.82 5.12 -3.15
C THR A 330 -9.09 4.90 -4.48
N ALA A 331 -9.53 5.54 -5.57
CA ALA A 331 -8.88 5.38 -6.88
C ALA A 331 -7.42 5.84 -6.87
N PHE A 332 -7.10 6.93 -6.17
CA PHE A 332 -5.72 7.40 -6.04
C PHE A 332 -4.89 6.49 -5.15
N HIS A 333 -5.45 5.99 -4.04
CA HIS A 333 -4.79 5.04 -3.16
C HIS A 333 -4.40 3.76 -3.93
N GLU A 334 -5.38 3.14 -4.57
CA GLU A 334 -5.15 1.92 -5.35
C GLU A 334 -4.19 2.15 -6.53
N TRP A 335 -4.23 3.33 -7.15
CA TRP A 335 -3.28 3.63 -8.21
C TRP A 335 -1.86 3.85 -7.68
N MET A 336 -1.70 4.44 -6.49
CA MET A 336 -0.38 4.63 -5.87
C MET A 336 0.25 3.31 -5.41
N HIS A 337 -0.53 2.27 -5.14
CA HIS A 337 -0.02 0.91 -4.99
C HIS A 337 0.75 0.42 -6.23
N THR A 338 0.55 1.01 -7.39
CA THR A 338 1.40 0.73 -8.56
C THR A 338 2.87 0.97 -8.25
N TRP A 339 3.22 2.03 -7.52
CA TRP A 339 4.60 2.34 -7.12
C TRP A 339 5.01 1.62 -5.83
N TYR A 340 4.06 1.31 -4.94
CA TYR A 340 4.24 0.66 -3.65
C TYR A 340 3.18 -0.43 -3.49
N GLN A 341 3.26 -1.43 -4.26
CA GLN A 341 3.96 -2.70 -4.40
C GLN A 341 4.03 -3.23 -5.83
N MET A 342 3.10 -2.86 -6.72
CA MET A 342 2.96 -3.55 -8.01
C MET A 342 4.20 -3.42 -8.92
N LEU A 343 5.05 -2.42 -8.69
CA LEU A 343 6.34 -2.25 -9.38
C LEU A 343 7.56 -2.63 -8.53
N LEU A 344 7.42 -2.73 -7.22
CA LEU A 344 8.51 -3.06 -6.30
C LEU A 344 8.43 -4.51 -5.78
N GLY A 345 7.24 -5.12 -5.77
CA GLY A 345 7.04 -6.52 -5.41
C GLY A 345 7.52 -6.90 -4.00
N THR A 346 7.39 -6.01 -3.04
CA THR A 346 7.69 -6.30 -1.63
C THR A 346 6.71 -7.36 -1.10
N ASN A 347 7.12 -8.18 -0.15
CA ASN A 347 6.23 -9.12 0.52
C ASN A 347 5.22 -8.38 1.40
N GLU A 348 3.99 -8.22 0.93
CA GLU A 348 2.93 -7.46 1.59
C GLU A 348 2.51 -8.08 2.94
N SER A 349 2.64 -9.40 3.09
CA SER A 349 2.35 -10.07 4.35
C SER A 349 3.35 -9.75 5.46
N LEU A 350 4.63 -9.57 5.12
CA LEU A 350 5.70 -9.26 6.08
C LEU A 350 5.94 -7.76 6.23
N TYR A 351 5.66 -6.99 5.20
CA TYR A 351 5.97 -5.55 5.12
C TYR A 351 4.73 -4.71 4.77
N ALA A 352 3.57 -5.04 5.36
CA ALA A 352 2.31 -4.33 5.11
C ALA A 352 2.42 -2.80 5.32
N TRP A 353 3.31 -2.34 6.20
CA TRP A 353 3.57 -0.92 6.43
C TRP A 353 4.34 -0.24 5.28
N MET A 354 5.12 -1.01 4.48
CA MET A 354 5.77 -0.50 3.26
C MET A 354 4.80 -0.47 2.10
N ASP A 355 3.87 -1.40 2.06
CA ASP A 355 2.78 -1.45 1.13
C ASP A 355 1.78 -0.31 1.40
N GLU A 356 0.99 -0.43 2.41
CA GLU A 356 -0.10 0.48 2.75
C GLU A 356 0.40 1.86 3.23
N GLY A 357 1.48 1.86 4.04
CA GLY A 357 1.99 3.10 4.62
C GLY A 357 2.64 4.03 3.60
N PHE A 358 3.43 3.49 2.66
CA PHE A 358 4.04 4.30 1.61
C PHE A 358 2.99 4.76 0.60
N THR A 359 2.03 3.89 0.30
CA THR A 359 0.89 4.21 -0.56
C THR A 359 0.02 5.29 0.06
N GLU A 360 -0.33 5.19 1.35
CA GLU A 360 -1.10 6.20 2.07
C GLU A 360 -0.37 7.56 2.09
N TYR A 361 0.94 7.55 2.36
CA TYR A 361 1.76 8.76 2.28
C TYR A 361 1.70 9.40 0.88
N ALA A 362 1.87 8.61 -0.16
CA ALA A 362 1.88 9.09 -1.53
C ALA A 362 0.49 9.58 -1.98
N THR A 363 -0.57 8.85 -1.61
CA THR A 363 -1.97 9.18 -1.90
C THR A 363 -2.33 10.56 -1.35
N ASN A 364 -1.97 10.84 -0.11
CA ASN A 364 -2.23 12.14 0.52
C ASN A 364 -1.61 13.29 -0.29
N GLY A 365 -0.41 13.11 -0.83
CA GLY A 365 0.23 14.09 -1.73
C GLY A 365 -0.50 14.26 -3.07
N VAL A 366 -0.98 13.16 -3.65
CA VAL A 366 -1.76 13.18 -4.91
C VAL A 366 -3.11 13.88 -4.72
N GLU A 367 -3.82 13.56 -3.64
CA GLU A 367 -5.10 14.20 -3.29
C GLU A 367 -4.94 15.70 -3.08
N GLU A 368 -3.90 16.12 -2.35
CA GLU A 368 -3.61 17.54 -2.14
C GLU A 368 -3.27 18.25 -3.45
N PHE A 369 -2.47 17.63 -4.32
CA PHE A 369 -2.19 18.19 -5.66
C PHE A 369 -3.48 18.35 -6.47
N TYR A 370 -4.35 17.34 -6.48
CA TYR A 370 -5.62 17.39 -7.19
C TYR A 370 -6.56 18.45 -6.62
N ARG A 371 -6.65 18.54 -5.29
CA ARG A 371 -7.43 19.56 -4.59
C ARG A 371 -6.97 20.98 -4.96
N GLN A 372 -5.66 21.22 -4.98
CA GLN A 372 -5.08 22.51 -5.38
C GLN A 372 -5.37 22.82 -6.85
N HIS A 373 -5.35 21.83 -7.73
CA HIS A 373 -5.71 21.98 -9.13
C HIS A 373 -7.17 22.42 -9.31
N LEU A 374 -8.11 21.84 -8.56
CA LEU A 374 -9.52 22.24 -8.57
C LEU A 374 -9.71 23.67 -8.06
N VAL A 375 -9.09 24.01 -6.93
CA VAL A 375 -9.13 25.39 -6.36
C VAL A 375 -8.53 26.41 -7.32
N SER A 376 -7.43 26.07 -7.99
CA SER A 376 -6.78 26.99 -8.96
C SER A 376 -7.66 27.33 -10.17
N LYS A 377 -8.62 26.46 -10.50
CA LYS A 377 -9.62 26.74 -11.55
C LYS A 377 -10.78 27.62 -11.06
N GLN A 378 -11.02 27.66 -9.75
CA GLN A 378 -12.18 28.34 -9.17
C GLN A 378 -11.85 29.72 -8.58
N ASP A 379 -10.66 29.92 -7.98
CA ASP A 379 -10.27 31.18 -7.33
C ASP A 379 -8.75 31.34 -7.15
N ILE A 380 -8.15 32.28 -7.88
CA ILE A 380 -6.73 32.66 -7.78
C ILE A 380 -6.37 33.19 -6.38
N ASN A 381 -7.31 33.75 -5.64
CA ASN A 381 -7.07 34.31 -4.31
C ASN A 381 -6.99 33.21 -3.22
N GLN A 382 -7.70 32.09 -3.38
CA GLN A 382 -7.56 30.94 -2.50
C GLN A 382 -6.21 30.24 -2.71
N LYS A 383 -5.69 30.20 -3.93
CA LYS A 383 -4.36 29.66 -4.22
C LYS A 383 -3.27 30.41 -3.45
N ARG A 384 -3.30 31.75 -3.44
CA ARG A 384 -2.33 32.56 -2.66
C ARG A 384 -2.38 32.29 -1.15
N ARG A 385 -3.54 31.93 -0.60
CA ARG A 385 -3.67 31.52 0.82
C ARG A 385 -3.13 30.12 1.09
N SER A 386 -3.25 29.18 0.15
CA SER A 386 -2.69 27.83 0.31
C SER A 386 -1.17 27.83 0.15
N ASP A 387 -0.63 28.61 -0.78
CA ASP A 387 0.82 28.72 -1.01
C ASP A 387 1.56 29.44 0.13
N SER A 388 0.83 30.22 0.96
CA SER A 388 1.39 30.89 2.15
C SER A 388 1.39 30.02 3.41
N ILE A 389 0.89 28.79 3.36
CA ILE A 389 0.96 27.84 4.48
C ILE A 389 2.40 27.34 4.56
N ALA A 390 3.04 27.77 5.60
CA ALA A 390 4.46 27.73 5.89
C ALA A 390 5.15 26.44 5.42
N LEU A 391 6.10 26.62 4.56
CA LEU A 391 7.23 25.76 4.34
C LEU A 391 7.71 25.20 5.71
N ASN A 392 7.98 23.87 5.76
CA ASN A 392 8.48 23.18 6.96
C ASN A 392 7.48 23.02 8.12
N THR A 393 6.18 23.05 7.89
CA THR A 393 5.18 22.59 8.86
C THR A 393 4.59 21.26 8.43
N LEU A 394 4.00 20.51 9.39
CA LEU A 394 3.28 19.28 9.05
C LEU A 394 2.15 19.60 8.06
N PRO A 395 2.17 19.01 6.85
CA PRO A 395 1.11 19.22 5.89
C PRO A 395 -0.23 18.75 6.44
N ARG A 396 -1.29 19.55 6.23
CA ARG A 396 -2.64 19.23 6.73
C ARG A 396 -3.16 17.87 6.24
N TYR A 397 -2.78 17.48 5.04
CA TYR A 397 -3.20 16.22 4.44
C TYR A 397 -2.57 14.99 5.11
N HIS A 398 -1.54 15.14 5.95
CA HIS A 398 -1.02 14.07 6.81
C HIS A 398 -1.57 14.09 8.24
N ALA A 399 -2.38 15.06 8.62
CA ALA A 399 -2.86 15.21 10.00
C ALA A 399 -3.69 14.02 10.49
N SER A 400 -4.47 13.39 9.61
CA SER A 400 -5.25 12.18 9.93
C SER A 400 -4.36 10.99 10.30
N ASN A 401 -3.24 10.80 9.60
CA ASN A 401 -2.30 9.73 9.87
C ASN A 401 -1.59 9.91 11.21
N TYR A 402 -1.21 11.15 11.56
CA TYR A 402 -0.68 11.46 12.89
C TYR A 402 -1.72 11.20 13.98
N ALA A 403 -2.96 11.62 13.78
CA ALA A 403 -4.04 11.37 14.74
C ALA A 403 -4.28 9.87 14.93
N GLY A 404 -4.31 9.08 13.85
CA GLY A 404 -4.44 7.62 13.89
C GLY A 404 -3.29 6.95 14.64
N TYR A 405 -2.05 7.33 14.33
CA TYR A 405 -0.85 6.83 15.03
C TYR A 405 -0.87 7.17 16.54
N ILE A 406 -1.13 8.43 16.89
CA ILE A 406 -1.13 8.87 18.30
C ILE A 406 -2.25 8.15 19.07
N ALA A 407 -3.43 7.97 18.46
CA ALA A 407 -4.50 7.20 19.06
C ALA A 407 -4.11 5.74 19.30
N LEU A 408 -3.45 5.11 18.32
CA LEU A 408 -2.93 3.75 18.46
C LEU A 408 -1.89 3.66 19.58
N ALA A 409 -0.89 4.53 19.60
CA ALA A 409 0.18 4.55 20.60
C ALA A 409 -0.36 4.72 22.04
N LYS A 410 -1.45 5.49 22.21
CA LYS A 410 -2.11 5.69 23.51
C LYS A 410 -3.15 4.62 23.87
N SER A 411 -3.51 3.74 22.93
CA SER A 411 -4.59 2.76 23.12
C SER A 411 -4.21 1.55 23.99
N GLY A 412 -2.90 1.27 24.16
CA GLY A 412 -2.39 0.02 24.74
C GLY A 412 -2.59 -1.21 23.85
N ARG A 413 -2.98 -1.02 22.58
CA ARG A 413 -3.20 -2.10 21.58
C ARG A 413 -2.20 -2.10 20.43
N GLU A 414 -1.22 -1.21 20.47
CA GLU A 414 -0.20 -1.13 19.44
C GLU A 414 0.66 -2.39 19.40
N GLU A 415 0.91 -2.88 18.20
CA GLU A 415 1.81 -4.00 17.91
C GLU A 415 2.91 -3.54 16.94
N PRO A 416 4.11 -4.19 16.96
CA PRO A 416 5.18 -3.80 16.05
C PRO A 416 4.77 -3.93 14.58
N MET A 417 5.24 -3.00 13.74
CA MET A 417 4.94 -2.99 12.30
C MET A 417 5.59 -4.17 11.56
N THR A 418 6.56 -4.85 12.17
CA THR A 418 7.20 -6.07 11.66
C THR A 418 6.37 -7.34 11.86
N LEU A 419 5.24 -7.25 12.56
CA LEU A 419 4.37 -8.41 12.72
C LEU A 419 3.77 -8.78 11.36
N HIS A 420 3.70 -10.09 11.07
CA HIS A 420 3.02 -10.59 9.88
C HIS A 420 1.58 -10.06 9.84
N ALA A 421 1.12 -9.59 8.69
CA ALA A 421 -0.15 -8.89 8.53
C ALA A 421 -1.37 -9.64 9.11
N ASP A 422 -1.40 -10.98 8.96
CA ASP A 422 -2.47 -11.83 9.49
C ASP A 422 -2.36 -12.12 10.99
N HIS A 423 -1.22 -11.80 11.63
CA HIS A 423 -0.97 -12.12 13.03
C HIS A 423 -1.31 -10.98 13.99
N PHE A 424 -1.69 -9.82 13.50
CA PHE A 424 -2.20 -8.75 14.38
C PHE A 424 -3.42 -9.23 15.18
N ASN A 425 -3.45 -8.91 16.47
CA ASN A 425 -4.53 -9.32 17.36
C ASN A 425 -5.87 -8.63 17.03
N THR A 426 -5.82 -7.42 16.47
CA THR A 426 -7.01 -6.66 16.09
C THR A 426 -6.87 -6.03 14.70
N ASN A 427 -8.01 -5.89 13.99
CA ASN A 427 -8.06 -5.12 12.75
C ASN A 427 -7.73 -3.64 13.00
N TYR A 428 -8.12 -3.11 14.17
CA TYR A 428 -7.78 -1.75 14.60
C TYR A 428 -6.25 -1.54 14.69
N ALA A 429 -5.52 -2.47 15.33
CA ALA A 429 -4.06 -2.37 15.44
C ALA A 429 -3.39 -2.48 14.06
N TYR A 430 -3.82 -3.45 13.23
CA TYR A 430 -3.32 -3.59 11.87
C TYR A 430 -3.49 -2.32 11.04
N SER A 431 -4.73 -1.82 10.94
CA SER A 431 -5.02 -0.67 10.08
C SER A 431 -4.24 0.58 10.49
N ASN A 432 -4.17 0.87 11.80
CA ASN A 432 -3.40 2.04 12.25
C ASN A 432 -1.87 1.83 12.18
N ALA A 433 -1.37 0.61 12.32
CA ALA A 433 0.06 0.32 12.19
C ALA A 433 0.50 0.36 10.72
N ALA A 434 -0.20 -0.34 9.83
CA ALA A 434 0.18 -0.41 8.42
C ALA A 434 -0.04 0.93 7.71
N TYR A 435 -1.23 1.51 7.79
CA TYR A 435 -1.59 2.76 7.10
C TYR A 435 -1.05 3.99 7.83
N SER A 436 -1.57 4.30 9.02
CA SER A 436 -1.29 5.57 9.70
C SER A 436 0.16 5.67 10.17
N LYS A 437 0.66 4.72 10.96
CA LYS A 437 2.04 4.71 11.43
C LYS A 437 3.03 4.52 10.29
N GLY A 438 2.67 3.74 9.26
CA GLY A 438 3.45 3.56 8.04
C GLY A 438 3.59 4.85 7.22
N ALA A 439 2.52 5.64 7.06
CA ALA A 439 2.59 6.95 6.42
C ALA A 439 3.40 7.95 7.25
N VAL A 440 3.23 7.94 8.58
CA VAL A 440 4.00 8.78 9.50
C VAL A 440 5.49 8.44 9.45
N PHE A 441 5.88 7.17 9.20
CA PHE A 441 7.27 6.79 8.95
C PHE A 441 7.91 7.65 7.85
N MET A 442 7.24 7.89 6.75
CA MET A 442 7.78 8.69 5.65
C MET A 442 7.92 10.17 6.00
N GLU A 443 6.98 10.73 6.77
CA GLU A 443 7.11 12.11 7.27
C GLU A 443 8.24 12.24 8.31
N GLN A 444 8.39 11.27 9.20
CA GLN A 444 9.50 11.22 10.15
C GLN A 444 10.85 11.10 9.43
N LEU A 445 10.93 10.28 8.37
CA LEU A 445 12.13 10.23 7.54
C LEU A 445 12.46 11.62 6.97
N GLY A 446 11.45 12.34 6.44
CA GLY A 446 11.61 13.72 5.97
C GLY A 446 12.05 14.69 7.05
N TYR A 447 11.58 14.53 8.28
CA TYR A 447 12.04 15.30 9.44
C TYR A 447 13.52 15.03 9.78
N ILE A 448 13.96 13.76 9.68
CA ILE A 448 15.34 13.34 10.03
C ILE A 448 16.35 13.76 8.96
N VAL A 449 16.06 13.57 7.67
CA VAL A 449 17.01 13.77 6.58
C VAL A 449 16.79 15.06 5.79
N GLY A 450 15.67 15.75 6.02
CA GLY A 450 15.17 16.87 5.23
C GLY A 450 14.23 16.40 4.10
N ALA A 451 13.13 17.12 3.86
CA ALA A 451 12.13 16.76 2.85
C ALA A 451 12.71 16.59 1.43
N PRO A 452 13.61 17.46 0.93
CA PRO A 452 14.23 17.25 -0.38
C PRO A 452 15.07 15.96 -0.49
N ALA A 453 15.67 15.50 0.61
CA ALA A 453 16.41 14.24 0.62
C ALA A 453 15.45 13.05 0.60
N ARG A 454 14.34 13.08 1.37
CA ARG A 454 13.28 12.08 1.34
C ARG A 454 12.71 11.91 -0.07
N ASP A 455 12.41 13.00 -0.77
CA ASP A 455 11.85 12.95 -2.12
C ASP A 455 12.82 12.29 -3.11
N ARG A 456 14.12 12.58 -3.01
CA ARG A 456 15.14 11.87 -3.78
C ARG A 456 15.26 10.40 -3.40
N ILE A 457 15.09 10.06 -2.12
CA ILE A 457 15.11 8.66 -1.64
C ILE A 457 14.00 7.85 -2.32
N LEU A 458 12.77 8.39 -2.41
CA LEU A 458 11.64 7.70 -3.05
C LEU A 458 11.94 7.41 -4.53
N LEU A 459 12.42 8.40 -5.28
CA LEU A 459 12.78 8.22 -6.69
C LEU A 459 13.92 7.22 -6.88
N GLU A 460 14.94 7.27 -6.01
CA GLU A 460 16.08 6.36 -6.08
C GLU A 460 15.69 4.94 -5.67
N TYR A 461 14.80 4.78 -4.69
CA TYR A 461 14.25 3.48 -4.32
C TYR A 461 13.49 2.85 -5.47
N TYR A 462 12.58 3.60 -6.12
CA TYR A 462 11.91 3.16 -7.33
C TYR A 462 12.92 2.77 -8.42
N ARG A 463 13.90 3.61 -8.70
CA ARG A 463 14.90 3.36 -9.75
C ARG A 463 15.72 2.09 -9.54
N ARG A 464 16.14 1.80 -8.29
CA ARG A 464 16.98 0.64 -7.95
C ARG A 464 16.20 -0.66 -7.84
N TRP A 465 14.95 -0.59 -7.37
CA TRP A 465 14.23 -1.76 -6.91
C TRP A 465 12.99 -2.14 -7.74
N ARG A 466 12.56 -1.32 -8.70
CA ARG A 466 11.45 -1.73 -9.58
C ARG A 466 11.73 -3.07 -10.24
N PHE A 467 10.71 -3.93 -10.31
CA PHE A 467 10.72 -5.29 -10.83
C PHE A 467 11.63 -6.26 -10.04
N LYS A 468 11.72 -6.04 -8.74
CA LYS A 468 12.46 -6.91 -7.81
C LYS A 468 11.59 -7.15 -6.57
N HIS A 469 12.21 -7.67 -5.50
CA HIS A 469 11.56 -7.94 -4.21
C HIS A 469 12.35 -7.27 -3.07
N PRO A 470 12.27 -5.93 -2.91
CA PRO A 470 12.95 -5.26 -1.83
C PRO A 470 12.26 -5.51 -0.48
N ASN A 471 13.04 -5.42 0.58
CA ASN A 471 12.59 -5.45 1.96
C ASN A 471 12.91 -4.14 2.69
N ALA A 472 12.60 -4.08 3.99
CA ALA A 472 12.84 -2.90 4.81
C ALA A 472 14.32 -2.47 4.85
N ASN A 473 15.27 -3.42 4.86
CA ASN A 473 16.70 -3.10 4.86
C ASN A 473 17.12 -2.45 3.54
N ASP A 474 16.57 -2.90 2.43
CA ASP A 474 16.88 -2.35 1.11
C ASP A 474 16.43 -0.89 0.99
N PHE A 475 15.25 -0.57 1.51
CA PHE A 475 14.77 0.81 1.58
C PHE A 475 15.69 1.69 2.46
N ILE A 476 16.04 1.22 3.66
CA ILE A 476 16.94 1.96 4.58
C ILE A 476 18.31 2.19 3.96
N ARG A 477 18.89 1.20 3.26
CA ARG A 477 20.18 1.37 2.57
C ARG A 477 20.11 2.41 1.46
N VAL A 478 19.00 2.48 0.73
CA VAL A 478 18.79 3.56 -0.25
C VAL A 478 18.72 4.91 0.47
N ALA A 479 17.98 5.00 1.57
CA ALA A 479 17.83 6.22 2.34
C ALA A 479 19.17 6.71 2.90
N GLU A 480 20.00 5.83 3.47
CA GLU A 480 21.35 6.13 3.95
C GLU A 480 22.26 6.59 2.80
N SER A 481 22.23 5.88 1.66
CA SER A 481 23.05 6.21 0.49
C SER A 481 22.74 7.60 -0.09
N VAL A 482 21.49 8.03 -0.05
CA VAL A 482 21.03 9.32 -0.60
C VAL A 482 21.24 10.47 0.38
N SER A 483 21.00 10.22 1.68
CA SER A 483 21.07 11.25 2.72
C SER A 483 22.45 11.41 3.35
N ASN A 484 23.31 10.40 3.24
CA ASN A 484 24.58 10.27 3.97
C ASN A 484 24.38 10.34 5.51
N ILE A 485 23.26 9.81 6.00
CA ILE A 485 22.89 9.73 7.43
C ILE A 485 22.61 8.27 7.75
N GLN A 486 23.12 7.76 8.88
CA GLN A 486 22.80 6.41 9.35
C GLN A 486 21.39 6.36 9.90
N LEU A 487 20.59 5.38 9.47
CA LEU A 487 19.16 5.29 9.73
C LEU A 487 18.70 3.93 10.30
N ASP A 488 19.61 2.98 10.50
CA ASP A 488 19.24 1.66 11.06
C ASP A 488 18.58 1.78 12.44
N TRP A 489 19.04 2.72 13.28
CA TRP A 489 18.43 3.05 14.56
C TRP A 489 16.96 3.47 14.39
N TYR A 490 16.65 4.27 13.36
CA TYR A 490 15.29 4.74 13.09
C TYR A 490 14.37 3.58 12.74
N ARG A 491 14.80 2.70 11.82
CA ARG A 491 14.07 1.47 11.49
C ARG A 491 13.86 0.60 12.74
N MET A 492 14.92 0.38 13.51
CA MET A 492 14.87 -0.46 14.71
C MET A 492 13.83 0.06 15.72
N TYR A 493 13.86 1.33 16.04
CA TYR A 493 12.94 1.88 17.04
C TYR A 493 11.51 2.03 16.51
N TRP A 494 11.35 2.60 15.30
CA TRP A 494 10.03 2.93 14.77
C TRP A 494 9.27 1.71 14.26
N VAL A 495 9.92 0.82 13.52
CA VAL A 495 9.28 -0.32 12.86
C VAL A 495 9.20 -1.55 13.75
N ASN A 496 10.29 -1.86 14.50
CA ASN A 496 10.37 -3.11 15.25
C ASN A 496 9.82 -3.01 16.68
N THR A 497 9.41 -1.82 17.12
CA THR A 497 8.91 -1.62 18.49
C THR A 497 7.65 -0.76 18.53
N THR A 498 6.99 -0.77 19.69
CA THR A 498 5.86 0.11 20.03
C THR A 498 6.30 1.29 20.92
N LYS A 499 7.60 1.60 20.91
CA LYS A 499 8.13 2.75 21.66
C LYS A 499 7.72 4.06 21.01
N THR A 500 7.56 5.10 21.83
CA THR A 500 7.07 6.40 21.40
C THR A 500 8.15 7.47 21.44
N ILE A 501 7.94 8.52 20.66
CA ILE A 501 8.67 9.78 20.73
C ILE A 501 7.95 10.68 21.74
N ASP A 502 8.68 11.25 22.69
CA ASP A 502 8.20 12.26 23.63
C ASP A 502 9.42 13.05 24.12
N TYR A 503 9.46 14.32 23.77
CA TYR A 503 10.50 15.28 24.16
C TYR A 503 9.85 16.45 24.90
N ALA A 504 10.52 16.94 25.93
CA ALA A 504 10.01 18.03 26.77
C ALA A 504 11.06 19.13 26.96
N ILE A 505 10.61 20.35 27.13
CA ILE A 505 11.40 21.42 27.72
C ILE A 505 11.35 21.23 29.23
N ASP A 506 12.48 20.83 29.83
CA ASP A 506 12.57 20.48 31.25
C ASP A 506 12.68 21.74 32.14
N SER A 507 13.64 22.60 31.82
CA SER A 507 13.89 23.84 32.59
C SER A 507 14.69 24.86 31.79
N LEU A 508 14.56 26.13 32.21
CA LEU A 508 15.40 27.24 31.75
C LEU A 508 16.06 27.88 32.99
N TYR A 509 17.35 28.18 32.88
CA TYR A 509 18.09 28.87 33.93
C TYR A 509 19.24 29.67 33.37
N GLU A 510 19.63 30.75 34.04
CA GLU A 510 20.68 31.65 33.61
C GLU A 510 22.02 31.29 34.23
N VAL A 511 23.08 31.29 33.42
CA VAL A 511 24.47 31.12 33.86
C VAL A 511 25.36 32.12 33.12
N GLY A 512 26.00 33.04 33.87
CA GLY A 512 26.97 33.98 33.28
C GLY A 512 26.39 34.92 32.22
N GLY A 513 25.11 35.28 32.31
CA GLY A 513 24.44 36.15 31.33
C GLY A 513 23.96 35.43 30.06
N ALA A 514 24.03 34.11 30.04
CA ALA A 514 23.48 33.26 28.97
C ALA A 514 22.40 32.35 29.55
N THR A 515 21.40 31.96 28.75
CA THR A 515 20.33 31.07 29.16
C THR A 515 20.63 29.65 28.74
N ASN A 516 20.62 28.72 29.70
CA ASN A 516 20.65 27.29 29.46
C ASN A 516 19.21 26.77 29.38
N ILE A 517 18.93 26.04 28.30
CA ILE A 517 17.65 25.40 28.02
C ILE A 517 17.88 23.90 28.14
N ARG A 518 17.35 23.30 29.19
CA ARG A 518 17.44 21.85 29.39
C ARG A 518 16.27 21.17 28.68
N LEU A 519 16.60 20.28 27.76
CA LEU A 519 15.68 19.39 27.06
C LEU A 519 15.70 18.03 27.73
N ARG A 520 14.56 17.36 27.77
CA ARG A 520 14.41 16.00 28.29
C ARG A 520 13.78 15.10 27.23
N ARG A 521 14.35 13.91 27.03
CA ARG A 521 13.71 12.84 26.29
C ARG A 521 12.93 11.97 27.28
N THR A 522 11.59 12.01 27.23
CA THR A 522 10.66 11.24 28.04
C THR A 522 10.35 9.91 27.35
N GLY A 523 10.17 9.95 26.02
CA GLY A 523 9.95 8.77 25.18
C GLY A 523 11.22 7.95 24.96
N MET A 524 11.01 6.72 24.45
CA MET A 524 12.11 5.78 24.25
C MET A 524 12.70 5.82 22.83
N VAL A 525 11.99 6.40 21.86
CA VAL A 525 12.52 6.60 20.50
C VAL A 525 13.39 7.86 20.46
N PRO A 526 14.68 7.73 20.20
CA PRO A 526 15.55 8.89 20.08
C PRO A 526 15.34 9.58 18.73
N MET A 527 15.36 10.92 18.71
CA MET A 527 15.21 11.75 17.51
C MET A 527 16.20 12.91 17.53
N PRO A 528 16.61 13.44 16.37
CA PRO A 528 17.22 14.77 16.31
C PRO A 528 16.18 15.82 16.68
N VAL A 529 16.61 16.98 17.16
CA VAL A 529 15.71 18.03 17.65
C VAL A 529 15.98 19.34 16.94
N ASP A 530 14.96 19.92 16.33
CA ASP A 530 14.90 21.34 15.97
C ASP A 530 14.31 22.13 17.15
N LEU A 531 15.01 23.17 17.60
CA LEU A 531 14.58 24.03 18.69
C LEU A 531 14.55 25.49 18.21
N LYS A 532 13.46 26.17 18.48
CA LYS A 532 13.32 27.62 18.26
C LYS A 532 13.21 28.34 19.58
N VAL A 533 14.03 29.40 19.74
CA VAL A 533 13.96 30.33 20.87
C VAL A 533 13.48 31.67 20.34
N THR A 534 12.41 32.21 20.88
CA THR A 534 11.80 33.49 20.47
C THR A 534 12.02 34.54 21.55
N PHE A 535 12.38 35.75 21.16
CA PHE A 535 12.73 36.85 22.05
C PHE A 535 11.69 37.97 22.06
N LYS A 536 11.72 38.84 23.09
CA LYS A 536 10.83 40.00 23.26
C LYS A 536 10.87 40.99 22.10
N ASP A 537 12.03 41.12 21.43
CA ASP A 537 12.22 41.97 20.28
C ASP A 537 11.65 41.40 18.96
N GLY A 538 11.00 40.22 19.02
CA GLY A 538 10.46 39.51 17.87
C GLY A 538 11.47 38.67 17.08
N SER A 539 12.75 38.76 17.42
CA SER A 539 13.78 37.90 16.80
C SER A 539 13.72 36.48 17.32
N SER A 540 14.40 35.56 16.64
CA SER A 540 14.50 34.17 17.07
C SER A 540 15.86 33.55 16.76
N GLU A 541 16.27 32.61 17.58
CA GLU A 541 17.38 31.69 17.34
C GLU A 541 16.89 30.30 16.98
N TRP A 542 17.60 29.65 16.05
CA TRP A 542 17.37 28.26 15.69
C TRP A 542 18.56 27.41 16.14
N HIS A 543 18.25 26.31 16.80
CA HIS A 543 19.22 25.28 17.19
C HIS A 543 18.81 23.95 16.61
N TYR A 544 19.76 23.19 16.10
CA TYR A 544 19.59 21.82 15.67
C TYR A 544 20.50 20.91 16.48
N VAL A 545 19.92 19.93 17.13
CA VAL A 545 20.64 18.92 17.92
C VAL A 545 20.57 17.60 17.18
N PRO A 546 21.65 17.18 16.48
CA PRO A 546 21.68 15.88 15.82
C PRO A 546 21.71 14.76 16.87
N LEU A 547 21.26 13.55 16.49
CA LEU A 547 21.40 12.37 17.32
C LEU A 547 22.75 11.69 17.07
N SER A 548 23.40 11.19 18.13
CA SER A 548 24.70 10.50 18.01
C SER A 548 24.69 9.27 17.09
N LEU A 549 23.53 8.63 16.93
CA LEU A 549 23.36 7.45 16.07
C LEU A 549 23.30 7.80 14.56
N MET A 550 23.11 9.06 14.21
CA MET A 550 23.00 9.50 12.82
C MET A 550 24.34 9.60 12.10
N PHE A 551 25.43 9.82 12.82
CA PHE A 551 26.77 10.13 12.26
C PHE A 551 26.73 11.21 11.17
N GLY A 552 25.79 12.13 11.27
CA GLY A 552 25.53 13.22 10.33
C GLY A 552 24.49 14.19 10.86
N ALA A 553 24.16 15.18 10.03
CA ALA A 553 23.17 16.20 10.33
C ALA A 553 22.39 16.56 9.06
N LYS A 554 21.07 16.75 9.17
CA LYS A 554 20.30 17.24 8.02
C LYS A 554 20.73 18.66 7.65
N PRO A 555 20.62 19.08 6.37
CA PRO A 555 20.76 20.49 5.97
C PRO A 555 19.77 21.39 6.70
N ALA A 556 20.08 22.69 6.82
CA ALA A 556 19.10 23.67 7.30
C ALA A 556 17.92 23.73 6.32
N GLU A 557 16.71 23.75 6.88
CA GLU A 557 15.50 23.95 6.11
C GLU A 557 15.18 25.45 5.95
N GLU A 558 14.28 25.80 5.03
CA GLU A 558 13.91 27.18 4.79
C GLU A 558 13.36 27.82 6.07
N GLY A 559 13.78 29.06 6.35
CA GLY A 559 13.43 29.79 7.57
C GLY A 559 14.22 29.41 8.83
N GLN A 560 15.13 28.42 8.75
CA GLN A 560 16.01 28.01 9.86
C GLN A 560 17.44 28.58 9.76
N THR A 561 17.71 29.47 8.85
CA THR A 561 19.06 30.02 8.64
C THR A 561 19.13 31.47 9.12
N PRO A 562 20.13 31.85 9.94
CA PRO A 562 21.19 31.00 10.48
C PRO A 562 20.69 30.09 11.63
N ARG A 563 21.28 28.90 11.76
CA ARG A 563 21.03 28.00 12.88
C ARG A 563 22.36 27.54 13.54
N THR A 564 22.32 27.31 14.84
CA THR A 564 23.42 26.69 15.59
C THR A 564 23.24 25.16 15.58
N VAL A 565 24.24 24.42 15.10
CA VAL A 565 24.28 22.96 15.20
C VAL A 565 24.99 22.56 16.47
N GLY A 566 24.28 21.92 17.40
CA GLY A 566 24.83 21.46 18.67
C GLY A 566 25.67 20.19 18.52
N ALA A 567 26.37 19.81 19.61
CA ALA A 567 27.00 18.51 19.68
C ALA A 567 25.93 17.39 19.60
N PRO A 568 26.24 16.22 19.01
CA PRO A 568 25.27 15.14 18.90
C PRO A 568 24.74 14.68 20.27
N TRP A 569 23.41 14.63 20.42
CA TRP A 569 22.77 14.09 21.62
C TRP A 569 23.05 12.60 21.73
N LYS A 570 23.72 12.20 22.79
CA LYS A 570 24.03 10.79 23.05
C LYS A 570 22.74 10.06 23.42
N TRP A 571 22.36 9.05 22.67
CA TRP A 571 21.08 8.35 22.81
C TRP A 571 20.79 7.76 24.21
N THR A 572 21.85 7.51 25.01
CA THR A 572 21.73 7.03 26.39
C THR A 572 21.43 8.15 27.39
N HIS A 573 21.65 9.42 27.03
CA HIS A 573 21.47 10.54 27.94
C HIS A 573 20.02 11.00 27.95
N PRO A 574 19.35 11.12 29.12
CA PRO A 574 17.95 11.52 29.19
C PRO A 574 17.76 13.02 28.97
N THR A 575 18.82 13.83 29.13
CA THR A 575 18.76 15.29 29.01
C THR A 575 19.86 15.84 28.11
N TYR A 576 19.61 17.04 27.57
CA TYR A 576 20.55 17.80 26.75
C TYR A 576 20.44 19.29 27.07
N GLU A 577 21.57 20.02 27.05
CA GLU A 577 21.61 21.45 27.29
C GLU A 577 21.87 22.21 25.99
N VAL A 578 20.98 23.15 25.68
CA VAL A 578 21.15 24.14 24.61
C VAL A 578 21.43 25.49 25.26
N VAL A 579 22.41 26.23 24.76
CA VAL A 579 22.77 27.54 25.30
C VAL A 579 22.40 28.64 24.33
N SER A 580 21.50 29.53 24.73
CA SER A 580 21.27 30.83 24.09
C SER A 580 22.16 31.89 24.72
N LYS A 581 22.78 32.72 23.88
CA LYS A 581 23.63 33.83 24.36
C LYS A 581 22.86 35.00 24.96
N ARG A 582 21.49 34.93 24.92
CA ARG A 582 20.61 35.96 25.50
C ARG A 582 20.28 35.61 26.95
N VAL A 583 19.99 36.63 27.73
CA VAL A 583 19.55 36.49 29.13
C VAL A 583 18.13 35.92 29.17
N LEU A 584 17.81 35.21 30.25
CA LEU A 584 16.52 34.51 30.40
C LEU A 584 15.32 35.46 30.26
N THR A 585 15.46 36.68 30.79
CA THR A 585 14.38 37.68 30.74
C THR A 585 14.05 38.18 29.32
N ASP A 586 14.92 37.96 28.32
CA ASP A 586 14.65 38.30 26.92
C ASP A 586 13.81 37.24 26.21
N ILE A 587 13.74 36.03 26.73
CA ILE A 587 13.06 34.91 26.10
C ILE A 587 11.57 34.98 26.39
N VAL A 588 10.73 34.88 25.34
CA VAL A 588 9.27 34.79 25.48
C VAL A 588 8.71 33.40 25.16
N ALA A 589 9.41 32.61 24.33
CA ALA A 589 9.02 31.24 24.05
C ALA A 589 10.20 30.37 23.65
N VAL A 590 10.11 29.09 24.01
CA VAL A 590 11.00 28.03 23.54
C VAL A 590 10.12 26.91 23.00
N GLU A 591 10.44 26.37 21.82
CA GLU A 591 9.63 25.35 21.17
C GLU A 591 10.47 24.29 20.48
N ILE A 592 10.26 23.02 20.86
CA ILE A 592 10.77 21.83 20.20
C ILE A 592 9.91 21.55 18.97
N ASP A 593 10.54 21.28 17.84
CA ASP A 593 9.87 20.99 16.57
C ASP A 593 8.71 21.97 16.25
N PRO A 594 8.99 23.24 15.95
CA PRO A 594 7.96 24.19 15.53
C PRO A 594 7.24 23.78 14.23
N SER A 595 7.81 22.84 13.49
CA SER A 595 7.20 22.30 12.28
C SER A 595 6.04 21.36 12.55
N HIS A 596 5.93 20.83 13.76
CA HIS A 596 4.95 19.80 14.15
C HIS A 596 5.06 18.48 13.36
N ARG A 597 6.22 18.23 12.73
CA ARG A 597 6.44 16.99 11.95
C ARG A 597 6.97 15.84 12.80
N MET A 598 7.64 16.10 13.92
CA MET A 598 8.03 15.05 14.84
C MET A 598 6.77 14.43 15.46
N ALA A 599 6.64 13.10 15.37
CA ALA A 599 5.46 12.37 15.86
C ALA A 599 5.50 12.17 17.38
N ASP A 600 5.65 13.28 18.09
CA ASP A 600 5.66 13.34 19.55
C ASP A 600 4.25 13.08 20.09
N VAL A 601 4.11 12.12 21.01
CA VAL A 601 2.82 11.71 21.55
C VAL A 601 2.26 12.66 22.62
N GLU A 602 3.09 13.60 23.14
CA GLU A 602 2.71 14.57 24.16
C GLU A 602 3.20 15.99 23.83
N ARG A 603 2.72 16.55 22.76
CA ARG A 603 3.16 17.86 22.26
C ARG A 603 2.98 19.05 23.19
N ARG A 604 2.16 18.94 24.26
CA ARG A 604 1.98 20.03 25.23
C ARG A 604 3.25 20.36 25.99
N ASN A 605 4.19 19.43 26.14
CA ASN A 605 5.47 19.63 26.81
C ASN A 605 6.60 20.10 25.85
N ASN A 606 6.31 20.18 24.53
CA ASN A 606 7.28 20.67 23.53
C ASN A 606 7.42 22.19 23.52
N LYS A 607 6.50 22.93 24.12
CA LYS A 607 6.50 24.39 24.11
C LYS A 607 6.40 24.97 25.51
N LEU A 608 7.21 25.97 25.78
CA LEU A 608 7.16 26.77 26.99
C LEU A 608 7.03 28.25 26.61
N GLU A 609 5.97 28.91 27.07
CA GLU A 609 5.76 30.35 26.94
C GLU A 609 6.03 31.02 28.30
N LEU A 610 6.86 32.05 28.28
CA LEU A 610 7.24 32.81 29.46
C LEU A 610 6.48 34.13 29.50
N LYS A 611 5.90 34.43 30.65
CA LYS A 611 5.22 35.70 30.92
C LYS A 611 6.08 36.50 31.91
N TRP A 612 6.55 37.65 31.50
CA TRP A 612 7.37 38.56 32.30
C TRP A 612 6.60 39.78 32.74
#